data_5388e0786b2050f6c428cca44c398081
#
_entry.id   5388e0786b2050f6c428cca44c398081
#
_cell.length_a   1.000
_cell.length_b   1.000
_cell.length_c   1.000
_cell.angle_alpha   90.00
_cell.angle_beta   90.00
_cell.angle_gamma   90.00
#
_symmetry.space_group_name_H-M   'P 1'
#
loop_
_entity.id
_entity.type
_entity.pdbx_description
1 polymer ?
#
loop_
_entity_poly.entity_id
_entity_poly.type
_entity_poly.pdbx_seq_one_letter_code
_entity_poly.pdbx_strand_id
1 'polypeptide(L)'
;HPRVRRQRQMCIRDSINRAALPAIFNPEDLNALEQALRLKDAHPGSTVTILTMGPGRAADIIREGLFRGADNGYLLTDRAFAGADTLATSYALATAIKKIGEYDIIIGGRQAIDGDTAQVGPQVAEKLGLTQITYAEEILKVGDGSITVKRHIDGGVETVEGPLPIVITVNGSAAPCRPRNAKLVQKYKHAKTITEKQQGNLDYTDLYDTRDYLNLVEWSVADVNGDLKQCGLSGSPTKVKAIQNIVFQAKESKTISGSDREVEELIVELLENHTIG
;
A
#
# COMPACT_ATOMS: atom_id res chain seq x y z
N HIS A 1 17.19 -11.96 -10.61
CA HIS A 1 16.16 -10.96 -10.94
C HIS A 1 16.71 -9.55 -10.74
N PRO A 2 16.81 -8.68 -11.76
CA PRO A 2 17.45 -7.36 -11.66
C PRO A 2 16.76 -6.41 -10.67
N ARG A 3 15.45 -6.55 -10.43
CA ARG A 3 14.69 -5.69 -9.50
C ARG A 3 15.04 -5.94 -8.03
N VAL A 4 15.27 -7.18 -7.65
CA VAL A 4 15.66 -7.55 -6.26
C VAL A 4 17.07 -7.07 -5.94
N ARG A 5 18.00 -7.07 -6.91
CA ARG A 5 19.36 -6.54 -6.72
C ARG A 5 19.39 -5.02 -6.49
N ARG A 6 18.57 -4.24 -7.18
CA ARG A 6 18.51 -2.77 -6.97
C ARG A 6 17.95 -2.40 -5.60
N GLN A 7 16.93 -3.09 -5.12
CA GLN A 7 16.42 -2.89 -3.76
C GLN A 7 17.46 -3.27 -2.69
N ARG A 8 18.23 -4.36 -2.90
CA ARG A 8 19.29 -4.78 -1.96
C ARG A 8 20.50 -3.84 -1.92
N GLN A 9 20.86 -3.17 -3.02
CA GLN A 9 21.99 -2.24 -3.04
C GLN A 9 21.68 -0.89 -2.36
N MET A 10 20.45 -0.53 -2.15
CA MET A 10 20.04 0.75 -1.56
C MET A 10 19.86 0.74 -0.05
N CYS A 11 19.99 -0.42 0.59
CA CYS A 11 19.97 -0.57 2.05
C CYS A 11 21.38 -0.47 2.72
N ILE A 12 22.39 0.05 2.04
CA ILE A 12 23.80 -0.09 2.47
C ILE A 12 24.33 1.05 3.39
N ARG A 13 23.50 1.95 3.88
CA ARG A 13 23.95 2.95 4.86
C ARG A 13 22.93 3.15 5.97
N ASP A 14 23.42 3.42 7.15
CA ASP A 14 22.82 3.51 8.49
C ASP A 14 21.45 4.16 8.66
N SER A 15 20.77 4.48 7.60
CA SER A 15 19.36 4.86 7.53
C SER A 15 18.82 4.55 6.14
N ILE A 16 17.58 4.04 6.05
CA ILE A 16 16.89 3.92 4.77
C ILE A 16 16.69 5.34 4.24
N ASN A 17 17.52 5.75 3.29
CA ASN A 17 17.32 7.03 2.59
C ASN A 17 16.12 6.87 1.62
N ARG A 18 14.93 6.94 2.19
CA ARG A 18 13.68 6.87 1.43
C ARG A 18 13.60 7.96 0.34
N ALA A 19 14.38 9.05 0.47
CA ALA A 19 14.41 10.12 -0.52
C ALA A 19 15.15 9.73 -1.82
N ALA A 20 16.04 8.76 -1.79
CA ALA A 20 16.77 8.29 -2.97
C ALA A 20 16.06 7.14 -3.73
N LEU A 21 15.00 6.56 -3.16
CA LEU A 21 14.28 5.43 -3.73
C LEU A 21 13.09 5.91 -4.57
N PRO A 22 12.85 5.38 -5.78
CA PRO A 22 11.62 5.67 -6.48
C PRO A 22 10.42 5.17 -5.68
N ALA A 23 9.35 5.96 -5.62
CA ALA A 23 8.08 5.48 -5.09
C ALA A 23 7.54 4.41 -6.05
N ILE A 24 7.21 3.24 -5.51
CA ILE A 24 6.55 2.18 -6.26
C ILE A 24 5.22 1.86 -5.59
N PHE A 25 4.23 1.56 -6.39
CA PHE A 25 2.96 1.08 -5.87
C PHE A 25 3.18 -0.27 -5.17
N ASN A 26 2.68 -0.41 -3.95
CA ASN A 26 2.77 -1.69 -3.23
C ASN A 26 2.00 -2.77 -4.00
N PRO A 27 2.58 -3.94 -4.24
CA PRO A 27 1.93 -4.99 -5.07
C PRO A 27 0.55 -5.40 -4.58
N GLU A 28 0.36 -5.60 -3.28
CA GLU A 28 -0.95 -5.99 -2.73
C GLU A 28 -1.96 -4.83 -2.78
N ASP A 29 -1.51 -3.57 -2.71
CA ASP A 29 -2.39 -2.42 -2.94
C ASP A 29 -2.80 -2.28 -4.41
N LEU A 30 -1.98 -2.76 -5.36
CA LEU A 30 -2.40 -2.88 -6.75
C LEU A 30 -3.52 -3.92 -6.92
N ASN A 31 -3.43 -5.06 -6.22
CA ASN A 31 -4.52 -6.05 -6.21
C ASN A 31 -5.79 -5.44 -5.58
N ALA A 32 -5.63 -4.68 -4.50
CA ALA A 32 -6.72 -3.95 -3.85
C ALA A 32 -7.38 -2.93 -4.79
N LEU A 33 -6.57 -2.16 -5.53
CA LEU A 33 -7.06 -1.23 -6.55
C LEU A 33 -7.87 -1.95 -7.63
N GLU A 34 -7.45 -3.13 -8.09
CA GLU A 34 -8.21 -3.90 -9.07
C GLU A 34 -9.58 -4.31 -8.52
N GLN A 35 -9.67 -4.73 -7.24
CA GLN A 35 -10.96 -5.05 -6.63
C GLN A 35 -11.88 -3.82 -6.62
N ALA A 36 -11.35 -2.65 -6.24
CA ALA A 36 -12.11 -1.39 -6.26
C ALA A 36 -12.57 -1.00 -7.68
N LEU A 37 -11.71 -1.16 -8.68
CA LEU A 37 -12.04 -0.84 -10.07
C LEU A 37 -13.07 -1.81 -10.66
N ARG A 38 -13.05 -3.09 -10.29
CA ARG A 38 -14.08 -4.07 -10.67
C ARG A 38 -15.43 -3.72 -10.07
N LEU A 39 -15.45 -3.30 -8.81
CA LEU A 39 -16.67 -2.80 -8.17
C LEU A 39 -17.22 -1.57 -8.90
N LYS A 40 -16.35 -0.62 -9.24
CA LYS A 40 -16.74 0.55 -10.02
C LYS A 40 -17.33 0.19 -11.39
N ASP A 41 -16.73 -0.79 -12.08
CA ASP A 41 -17.24 -1.27 -13.37
C ASP A 41 -18.61 -1.94 -13.23
N ALA A 42 -18.85 -2.66 -12.13
CA ALA A 42 -20.11 -3.35 -11.84
C ALA A 42 -21.21 -2.43 -11.32
N HIS A 43 -20.84 -1.30 -10.68
CA HIS A 43 -21.78 -0.36 -10.07
C HIS A 43 -21.60 1.05 -10.68
N PRO A 44 -22.26 1.38 -11.80
CA PRO A 44 -22.18 2.68 -12.43
C PRO A 44 -22.55 3.83 -11.47
N GLY A 45 -21.71 4.88 -11.44
CA GLY A 45 -21.86 5.99 -10.51
C GLY A 45 -20.98 5.90 -9.27
N SER A 46 -20.34 4.74 -9.03
CA SER A 46 -19.35 4.59 -7.98
C SER A 46 -18.05 5.33 -8.30
N THR A 47 -17.37 5.80 -7.26
CA THR A 47 -16.07 6.48 -7.36
C THR A 47 -14.99 5.72 -6.61
N VAL A 48 -13.78 5.73 -7.16
CA VAL A 48 -12.59 5.14 -6.52
C VAL A 48 -11.61 6.25 -6.19
N THR A 49 -11.33 6.42 -4.90
CA THR A 49 -10.41 7.43 -4.37
C THR A 49 -9.17 6.77 -3.79
N ILE A 50 -8.00 7.27 -4.18
CA ILE A 50 -6.72 6.80 -3.65
C ILE A 50 -6.29 7.68 -2.48
N LEU A 51 -5.95 7.06 -1.37
CA LEU A 51 -5.30 7.72 -0.24
C LEU A 51 -3.91 7.10 -0.04
N THR A 52 -2.88 7.94 -0.03
CA THR A 52 -1.51 7.51 0.28
C THR A 52 -0.86 8.46 1.27
N MET A 53 -0.04 7.92 2.18
CA MET A 53 0.76 8.69 3.12
C MET A 53 2.24 8.52 2.78
N GLY A 54 2.94 9.63 2.61
CA GLY A 54 4.36 9.58 2.28
C GLY A 54 4.97 10.94 1.97
N PRO A 55 6.25 10.96 1.56
CA PRO A 55 6.88 12.19 1.07
C PRO A 55 6.24 12.64 -0.24
N GLY A 56 6.42 13.92 -0.62
CA GLY A 56 5.76 14.53 -1.79
C GLY A 56 5.80 13.71 -3.08
N ARG A 57 6.88 12.94 -3.34
CA ARG A 57 6.98 12.03 -4.49
C ARG A 57 5.99 10.85 -4.45
N ALA A 58 5.32 10.58 -3.31
CA ALA A 58 4.24 9.58 -3.27
C ALA A 58 3.02 10.01 -4.12
N ALA A 59 2.99 11.25 -4.63
CA ALA A 59 2.07 11.68 -5.66
C ALA A 59 2.13 10.80 -6.93
N ASP A 60 3.29 10.16 -7.21
CA ASP A 60 3.43 9.20 -8.31
C ASP A 60 2.48 8.00 -8.15
N ILE A 61 2.22 7.58 -6.91
CA ILE A 61 1.28 6.48 -6.61
C ILE A 61 -0.15 6.88 -6.96
N ILE A 62 -0.53 8.13 -6.67
CA ILE A 62 -1.84 8.66 -7.06
C ILE A 62 -1.98 8.65 -8.58
N ARG A 63 -0.98 9.20 -9.31
CA ARG A 63 -0.96 9.20 -10.78
C ARG A 63 -1.08 7.79 -11.34
N GLU A 64 -0.36 6.83 -10.79
CA GLU A 64 -0.45 5.43 -11.18
C GLU A 64 -1.86 4.85 -11.04
N GLY A 65 -2.56 5.18 -9.97
CA GLY A 65 -3.94 4.75 -9.77
C GLY A 65 -4.92 5.45 -10.73
N LEU A 66 -4.75 6.76 -10.94
CA LEU A 66 -5.54 7.52 -11.92
C LEU A 66 -5.36 6.98 -13.34
N PHE A 67 -4.14 6.56 -13.71
CA PHE A 67 -3.86 5.92 -15.01
C PHE A 67 -4.59 4.59 -15.22
N ARG A 68 -5.03 3.94 -14.13
CA ARG A 68 -5.76 2.67 -14.15
C ARG A 68 -7.27 2.82 -14.00
N GLY A 69 -7.76 3.99 -13.62
CA GLY A 69 -9.18 4.25 -13.57
C GLY A 69 -9.74 4.78 -12.25
N ALA A 70 -8.89 5.06 -11.27
CA ALA A 70 -9.30 5.83 -10.09
C ALA A 70 -9.74 7.24 -10.49
N ASP A 71 -10.62 7.85 -9.71
CA ASP A 71 -11.22 9.16 -9.99
C ASP A 71 -10.49 10.28 -9.30
N ASN A 72 -10.09 10.07 -8.04
CA ASN A 72 -9.48 11.06 -7.18
C ASN A 72 -8.29 10.48 -6.44
N GLY A 73 -7.48 11.37 -5.83
CA GLY A 73 -6.39 10.95 -4.97
C GLY A 73 -5.98 12.03 -4.00
N TYR A 74 -5.65 11.60 -2.79
CA TYR A 74 -5.20 12.43 -1.69
C TYR A 74 -3.83 11.97 -1.21
N LEU A 75 -2.88 12.90 -1.13
CA LEU A 75 -1.56 12.69 -0.57
C LEU A 75 -1.52 13.26 0.84
N LEU A 76 -1.33 12.39 1.82
CA LEU A 76 -1.10 12.79 3.20
C LEU A 76 0.42 12.96 3.39
N THR A 77 0.88 14.21 3.45
CA THR A 77 2.31 14.53 3.49
C THR A 77 2.60 15.66 4.47
N ASP A 78 3.41 15.37 5.47
CA ASP A 78 3.92 16.33 6.46
C ASP A 78 5.16 15.73 7.12
N ARG A 79 6.08 16.58 7.57
CA ARG A 79 7.21 16.14 8.40
C ARG A 79 6.78 15.50 9.72
N ALA A 80 5.64 15.93 10.25
CA ALA A 80 5.07 15.38 11.47
C ALA A 80 4.65 13.91 11.34
N PHE A 81 4.45 13.38 10.13
CA PHE A 81 4.19 11.96 9.90
C PHE A 81 5.46 11.10 9.82
N ALA A 82 6.64 11.72 9.77
CA ALA A 82 7.89 10.99 9.60
C ALA A 82 8.18 10.05 10.78
N GLY A 83 8.66 8.84 10.46
CA GLY A 83 9.03 7.84 11.46
C GLY A 83 7.85 7.18 12.15
N ALA A 84 6.63 7.30 11.59
CA ALA A 84 5.44 6.63 12.09
C ALA A 84 5.61 5.10 12.06
N ASP A 85 5.23 4.44 13.15
CA ASP A 85 4.97 3.01 13.18
C ASP A 85 3.55 2.70 12.69
N THR A 86 3.09 1.46 12.81
CA THR A 86 1.77 1.05 12.32
C THR A 86 0.64 1.79 13.05
N LEU A 87 0.80 2.07 14.36
CA LEU A 87 -0.21 2.76 15.15
C LEU A 87 -0.37 4.22 14.73
N ALA A 88 0.73 4.95 14.60
CA ALA A 88 0.72 6.34 14.15
C ALA A 88 0.31 6.46 12.67
N THR A 89 0.71 5.50 11.82
CA THR A 89 0.29 5.43 10.42
C THR A 89 -1.23 5.23 10.31
N SER A 90 -1.78 4.26 11.03
CA SER A 90 -3.23 4.01 11.03
C SER A 90 -4.03 5.17 11.58
N TYR A 91 -3.50 5.90 12.57
CA TYR A 91 -4.12 7.13 13.07
C TYR A 91 -4.20 8.20 11.97
N ALA A 92 -3.08 8.49 11.31
CA ALA A 92 -3.03 9.48 10.25
C ALA A 92 -3.97 9.13 9.08
N LEU A 93 -4.00 7.86 8.65
CA LEU A 93 -4.92 7.40 7.61
C LEU A 93 -6.39 7.49 8.05
N ALA A 94 -6.72 7.09 9.28
CA ALA A 94 -8.08 7.18 9.78
C ALA A 94 -8.59 8.64 9.88
N THR A 95 -7.74 9.60 10.26
CA THR A 95 -8.12 11.03 10.26
C THR A 95 -8.35 11.55 8.85
N ALA A 96 -7.52 11.15 7.88
CA ALA A 96 -7.71 11.50 6.49
C ALA A 96 -9.00 10.89 5.90
N ILE A 97 -9.29 9.62 6.21
CA ILE A 97 -10.54 8.96 5.78
C ILE A 97 -11.76 9.66 6.37
N LYS A 98 -11.74 10.05 7.64
CA LYS A 98 -12.81 10.85 8.25
C LYS A 98 -13.01 12.19 7.56
N LYS A 99 -11.93 12.82 7.07
CA LYS A 99 -12.01 14.07 6.31
C LYS A 99 -12.56 13.86 4.90
N ILE A 100 -12.26 12.74 4.24
CA ILE A 100 -12.86 12.39 2.94
C ILE A 100 -14.38 12.32 3.08
N GLY A 101 -14.86 11.81 4.21
CA GLY A 101 -16.29 11.79 4.54
C GLY A 101 -16.95 10.48 4.14
N GLU A 102 -17.98 10.52 3.29
CA GLU A 102 -18.79 9.35 2.94
C GLU A 102 -17.99 8.31 2.14
N TYR A 103 -18.07 7.07 2.58
CA TYR A 103 -17.47 5.89 1.94
C TYR A 103 -18.27 4.63 2.32
N ASP A 104 -18.36 3.70 1.39
CA ASP A 104 -18.99 2.40 1.62
C ASP A 104 -17.93 1.32 1.94
N ILE A 105 -16.79 1.37 1.25
CA ILE A 105 -15.75 0.35 1.37
C ILE A 105 -14.37 1.01 1.37
N ILE A 106 -13.55 0.65 2.34
CA ILE A 106 -12.13 1.00 2.41
C ILE A 106 -11.33 -0.25 2.04
N ILE A 107 -10.56 -0.18 0.97
CA ILE A 107 -9.80 -1.33 0.46
C ILE A 107 -8.31 -0.99 0.47
N GLY A 108 -7.50 -1.86 1.04
CA GLY A 108 -6.05 -1.77 0.99
C GLY A 108 -5.40 -3.13 0.77
N GLY A 109 -4.12 -3.16 0.46
CA GLY A 109 -3.34 -4.39 0.47
C GLY A 109 -3.24 -4.94 1.90
N ARG A 110 -2.99 -6.24 2.03
CA ARG A 110 -2.82 -6.90 3.32
C ARG A 110 -1.67 -6.26 4.12
N GLN A 111 -0.57 -5.96 3.45
CA GLN A 111 0.61 -5.37 4.09
C GLN A 111 1.46 -4.56 3.10
N ALA A 112 2.29 -3.67 3.65
CA ALA A 112 3.31 -2.96 2.90
C ALA A 112 4.57 -3.83 2.76
N ILE A 113 5.24 -3.75 1.60
CA ILE A 113 6.45 -4.53 1.29
C ILE A 113 7.70 -4.09 2.06
N ASP A 114 7.65 -2.95 2.75
CA ASP A 114 8.77 -2.42 3.53
C ASP A 114 8.70 -2.78 5.02
N GLY A 115 7.52 -3.00 5.56
CA GLY A 115 7.30 -3.28 6.97
C GLY A 115 6.80 -4.69 7.28
N ASP A 116 6.11 -5.34 6.35
CA ASP A 116 5.58 -6.71 6.45
C ASP A 116 4.79 -7.02 7.74
N THR A 117 4.10 -6.01 8.31
CA THR A 117 3.42 -6.16 9.61
C THR A 117 1.96 -6.58 9.50
N ALA A 118 1.31 -6.35 8.36
CA ALA A 118 -0.12 -6.60 8.12
C ALA A 118 -1.08 -5.96 9.17
N GLN A 119 -0.64 -4.91 9.87
CA GLN A 119 -1.37 -4.32 11.00
C GLN A 119 -2.17 -3.07 10.63
N VAL A 120 -1.74 -2.32 9.60
CA VAL A 120 -2.31 -0.98 9.33
C VAL A 120 -3.79 -1.05 8.97
N GLY A 121 -4.19 -1.98 8.09
CA GLY A 121 -5.60 -2.16 7.71
C GLY A 121 -6.52 -2.44 8.91
N PRO A 122 -6.24 -3.49 9.72
CA PRO A 122 -6.98 -3.78 10.95
C PRO A 122 -7.03 -2.61 11.94
N GLN A 123 -5.91 -1.90 12.11
CA GLN A 123 -5.87 -0.73 13.01
C GLN A 123 -6.68 0.46 12.47
N VAL A 124 -6.75 0.65 11.15
CA VAL A 124 -7.63 1.66 10.54
C VAL A 124 -9.10 1.29 10.78
N ALA A 125 -9.47 0.02 10.62
CA ALA A 125 -10.81 -0.45 10.90
C ALA A 125 -11.23 -0.16 12.36
N GLU A 126 -10.37 -0.50 13.32
CA GLU A 126 -10.61 -0.23 14.74
C GLU A 126 -10.78 1.26 15.03
N LYS A 127 -9.89 2.12 14.48
CA LYS A 127 -9.96 3.58 14.68
C LYS A 127 -11.20 4.24 14.04
N LEU A 128 -11.79 3.59 13.05
CA LEU A 128 -13.02 4.04 12.40
C LEU A 128 -14.26 3.38 12.99
N GLY A 129 -14.11 2.37 13.86
CA GLY A 129 -15.22 1.59 14.42
C GLY A 129 -15.93 0.74 13.37
N LEU A 130 -15.19 0.24 12.37
CA LEU A 130 -15.72 -0.52 11.24
C LEU A 130 -15.43 -2.01 11.36
N THR A 131 -16.34 -2.81 10.84
CA THR A 131 -16.09 -4.23 10.56
C THR A 131 -14.95 -4.37 9.55
N GLN A 132 -14.22 -5.49 9.60
CA GLN A 132 -13.16 -5.77 8.65
C GLN A 132 -13.21 -7.20 8.13
N ILE A 133 -12.77 -7.37 6.88
CA ILE A 133 -12.49 -8.68 6.27
C ILE A 133 -11.04 -8.63 5.77
N THR A 134 -10.21 -9.55 6.27
CA THR A 134 -8.79 -9.60 5.93
C THR A 134 -8.49 -10.73 4.96
N TYR A 135 -7.33 -10.63 4.26
CA TYR A 135 -6.87 -11.64 3.30
C TYR A 135 -7.84 -11.90 2.14
N ALA A 136 -8.58 -10.89 1.71
CA ALA A 136 -9.52 -11.02 0.60
C ALA A 136 -8.81 -11.41 -0.70
N GLU A 137 -9.39 -12.36 -1.43
CA GLU A 137 -8.97 -12.74 -2.78
C GLU A 137 -9.90 -12.14 -3.84
N GLU A 138 -11.19 -12.09 -3.53
CA GLU A 138 -12.20 -11.63 -4.48
C GLU A 138 -13.44 -11.09 -3.75
N ILE A 139 -13.94 -9.95 -4.19
CA ILE A 139 -15.25 -9.44 -3.77
C ILE A 139 -16.29 -10.02 -4.73
N LEU A 140 -17.18 -10.86 -4.18
CA LEU A 140 -18.14 -11.62 -4.98
C LEU A 140 -19.43 -10.85 -5.23
N LYS A 141 -19.92 -10.12 -4.21
CA LYS A 141 -21.19 -9.39 -4.27
C LYS A 141 -21.17 -8.17 -3.34
N VAL A 142 -21.77 -7.08 -3.79
CA VAL A 142 -22.09 -5.91 -2.96
C VAL A 142 -23.56 -5.54 -3.21
N GLY A 143 -24.30 -5.28 -2.16
CA GLY A 143 -25.69 -4.85 -2.23
C GLY A 143 -26.43 -5.04 -0.91
N ASP A 144 -27.58 -4.40 -0.78
CA ASP A 144 -28.47 -4.53 0.38
C ASP A 144 -27.80 -4.25 1.74
N GLY A 145 -26.80 -3.31 1.74
CA GLY A 145 -26.07 -2.95 2.96
C GLY A 145 -25.01 -3.97 3.40
N SER A 146 -24.71 -4.97 2.57
CA SER A 146 -23.71 -6.01 2.86
C SER A 146 -22.75 -6.24 1.70
N ILE A 147 -21.66 -6.94 1.99
CA ILE A 147 -20.65 -7.37 1.04
C ILE A 147 -20.26 -8.82 1.29
N THR A 148 -20.17 -9.61 0.22
CA THR A 148 -19.72 -11.00 0.26
C THR A 148 -18.32 -11.08 -0.34
N VAL A 149 -17.38 -11.65 0.42
CA VAL A 149 -15.96 -11.71 0.06
C VAL A 149 -15.43 -13.12 0.21
N LYS A 150 -14.71 -13.59 -0.81
CA LYS A 150 -13.88 -14.78 -0.73
C LYS A 150 -12.52 -14.39 -0.16
N ARG A 151 -12.08 -15.06 0.91
CA ARG A 151 -10.82 -14.79 1.59
C ARG A 151 -9.97 -16.04 1.75
N HIS A 152 -8.67 -15.84 1.83
CA HIS A 152 -7.70 -16.88 2.13
C HIS A 152 -7.62 -17.14 3.64
N ILE A 153 -7.53 -18.41 4.02
CA ILE A 153 -7.27 -18.87 5.39
C ILE A 153 -6.22 -19.98 5.36
N ASP A 154 -5.67 -20.32 6.51
CA ASP A 154 -4.76 -21.46 6.61
C ASP A 154 -5.50 -22.74 6.20
N GLY A 155 -4.96 -23.39 5.16
CA GLY A 155 -5.52 -24.64 4.63
C GLY A 155 -6.65 -24.49 3.61
N GLY A 156 -7.00 -23.26 3.19
CA GLY A 156 -8.03 -23.11 2.16
C GLY A 156 -8.55 -21.71 1.95
N VAL A 157 -9.79 -21.64 1.54
CA VAL A 157 -10.54 -20.40 1.31
C VAL A 157 -11.91 -20.48 1.97
N GLU A 158 -12.41 -19.35 2.43
CA GLU A 158 -13.78 -19.24 2.91
C GLU A 158 -14.50 -18.05 2.27
N THR A 159 -15.82 -18.10 2.28
CA THR A 159 -16.66 -16.99 1.85
C THR A 159 -17.38 -16.42 3.06
N VAL A 160 -17.21 -15.13 3.28
CA VAL A 160 -17.76 -14.41 4.42
C VAL A 160 -18.60 -13.24 3.95
N GLU A 161 -19.59 -12.87 4.75
CA GLU A 161 -20.43 -11.69 4.54
C GLU A 161 -20.25 -10.71 5.68
N GLY A 162 -20.18 -9.41 5.36
CA GLY A 162 -20.05 -8.34 6.33
C GLY A 162 -20.94 -7.14 6.00
N PRO A 163 -21.32 -6.33 7.01
CA PRO A 163 -22.10 -5.12 6.80
C PRO A 163 -21.25 -4.00 6.21
N LEU A 164 -21.88 -3.10 5.46
CA LEU A 164 -21.28 -1.83 5.02
C LEU A 164 -21.59 -0.72 6.05
N PRO A 165 -20.67 0.28 6.25
CA PRO A 165 -19.35 0.39 5.65
C PRO A 165 -18.33 -0.59 6.27
N ILE A 166 -17.29 -0.96 5.50
CA ILE A 166 -16.34 -2.01 5.89
C ILE A 166 -14.91 -1.70 5.44
N VAL A 167 -13.93 -2.27 6.14
CA VAL A 167 -12.52 -2.30 5.72
C VAL A 167 -12.16 -3.68 5.19
N ILE A 168 -11.53 -3.73 4.03
CA ILE A 168 -11.06 -4.98 3.39
C ILE A 168 -9.57 -4.90 3.14
N THR A 169 -8.82 -5.93 3.54
CA THR A 169 -7.42 -6.07 3.14
C THR A 169 -7.26 -7.22 2.15
N VAL A 170 -6.63 -6.92 1.02
CA VAL A 170 -6.53 -7.81 -0.14
C VAL A 170 -5.20 -8.54 -0.14
N ASN A 171 -5.24 -9.85 -0.34
CA ASN A 171 -4.07 -10.71 -0.40
C ASN A 171 -3.41 -10.67 -1.80
N GLY A 172 -2.13 -10.98 -1.86
CA GLY A 172 -1.37 -11.06 -3.11
C GLY A 172 -1.83 -12.17 -4.08
N SER A 173 -2.62 -13.14 -3.60
CA SER A 173 -3.28 -14.15 -4.47
C SER A 173 -4.49 -13.62 -5.26
N ALA A 174 -4.99 -12.43 -4.92
CA ALA A 174 -6.07 -11.78 -5.65
C ALA A 174 -5.63 -11.42 -7.10
N ALA A 175 -6.61 -11.17 -7.95
CA ALA A 175 -6.34 -10.84 -9.35
C ALA A 175 -5.38 -9.64 -9.51
N PRO A 176 -4.43 -9.71 -10.45
CA PRO A 176 -3.49 -8.64 -10.71
C PRO A 176 -4.21 -7.40 -11.26
N CYS A 177 -3.68 -6.21 -10.94
CA CYS A 177 -4.24 -4.97 -11.40
C CYS A 177 -4.13 -4.82 -12.92
N ARG A 178 -5.20 -4.27 -13.52
CA ARG A 178 -5.25 -3.92 -14.94
C ARG A 178 -4.11 -2.98 -15.35
N PRO A 179 -3.65 -3.01 -16.63
CA PRO A 179 -2.64 -2.10 -17.14
C PRO A 179 -3.15 -0.65 -17.16
N ARG A 180 -2.21 0.29 -17.31
CA ARG A 180 -2.53 1.71 -17.49
C ARG A 180 -3.33 1.91 -18.77
N ASN A 181 -4.37 2.74 -18.70
CA ASN A 181 -5.16 3.14 -19.86
C ASN A 181 -4.49 4.33 -20.57
N ALA A 182 -4.21 4.22 -21.85
CA ALA A 182 -3.51 5.25 -22.62
C ALA A 182 -4.23 6.61 -22.59
N LYS A 183 -5.58 6.63 -22.64
CA LYS A 183 -6.37 7.88 -22.54
C LYS A 183 -6.21 8.52 -21.17
N LEU A 184 -6.22 7.73 -20.09
CA LEU A 184 -6.06 8.23 -18.73
C LEU A 184 -4.61 8.70 -18.48
N VAL A 185 -3.62 7.99 -19.00
CA VAL A 185 -2.22 8.47 -18.97
C VAL A 185 -2.12 9.82 -19.66
N GLN A 186 -2.68 9.99 -20.84
CA GLN A 186 -2.68 11.28 -21.54
C GLN A 186 -3.42 12.37 -20.76
N LYS A 187 -4.51 12.03 -20.08
CA LYS A 187 -5.30 12.95 -19.27
C LYS A 187 -4.53 13.43 -18.03
N TYR A 188 -3.91 12.52 -17.30
CA TYR A 188 -3.35 12.79 -15.97
C TYR A 188 -1.82 12.89 -15.91
N LYS A 189 -1.08 12.72 -17.01
CA LYS A 189 0.39 12.76 -17.02
C LYS A 189 1.00 14.06 -16.48
N HIS A 190 0.26 15.16 -16.54
CA HIS A 190 0.66 16.48 -16.02
C HIS A 190 0.01 16.81 -14.68
N ALA A 191 -0.75 15.88 -14.07
CA ALA A 191 -1.33 16.11 -12.76
C ALA A 191 -0.22 16.28 -11.71
N LYS A 192 -0.31 17.37 -10.92
CA LYS A 192 0.70 17.77 -9.94
C LYS A 192 0.06 18.23 -8.65
N THR A 193 0.78 18.03 -7.57
CA THR A 193 0.45 18.61 -6.28
C THR A 193 0.84 20.08 -6.22
N ILE A 194 0.36 20.80 -5.21
CA ILE A 194 0.71 22.20 -5.01
C ILE A 194 2.22 22.38 -4.79
N THR A 195 2.83 21.48 -4.02
CA THR A 195 4.26 21.47 -3.74
C THR A 195 5.08 21.21 -5.02
N GLU A 196 4.68 20.26 -5.85
CA GLU A 196 5.34 20.00 -7.14
C GLU A 196 5.22 21.18 -8.10
N LYS A 197 4.11 21.92 -8.07
CA LYS A 197 3.93 23.12 -8.88
C LYS A 197 4.84 24.26 -8.44
N GLN A 198 5.07 24.40 -7.13
CA GLN A 198 5.97 25.44 -6.59
C GLN A 198 7.45 25.15 -6.82
N GLN A 199 7.84 23.87 -6.89
CA GLN A 199 9.23 23.45 -7.09
C GLN A 199 9.63 23.33 -8.56
N GLY A 200 8.68 23.25 -9.47
CA GLY A 200 8.92 23.04 -10.90
C GLY A 200 8.84 24.32 -11.71
N ASN A 201 9.69 24.43 -12.75
CA ASN A 201 9.48 25.38 -13.82
C ASN A 201 8.34 24.84 -14.70
N LEU A 202 7.15 25.41 -14.58
CA LEU A 202 5.96 24.90 -15.28
C LEU A 202 5.72 25.73 -16.54
N ASP A 203 5.86 25.08 -17.71
CA ASP A 203 5.57 25.69 -19.00
C ASP A 203 4.06 25.90 -19.27
N TYR A 204 3.18 25.36 -18.39
CA TYR A 204 1.73 25.31 -18.64
C TYR A 204 0.90 25.64 -17.38
N THR A 205 1.15 26.78 -16.75
CA THR A 205 0.42 27.21 -15.52
C THR A 205 -1.08 27.31 -15.74
N ASP A 206 -1.52 27.82 -16.89
CA ASP A 206 -2.92 28.06 -17.25
C ASP A 206 -3.78 26.76 -17.29
N LEU A 207 -3.12 25.60 -17.45
CA LEU A 207 -3.82 24.33 -17.49
C LEU A 207 -4.37 23.94 -16.12
N TYR A 208 -3.71 24.33 -15.03
CA TYR A 208 -4.14 23.99 -13.67
C TYR A 208 -5.32 24.82 -13.20
N ASP A 209 -5.50 26.00 -13.78
CA ASP A 209 -6.64 26.88 -13.50
C ASP A 209 -7.90 26.46 -14.26
N THR A 210 -7.72 25.80 -15.43
CA THR A 210 -8.82 25.40 -16.32
C THR A 210 -9.19 23.93 -16.22
N ARG A 211 -8.35 23.12 -15.57
CA ARG A 211 -8.49 21.65 -15.50
C ARG A 211 -8.27 21.14 -14.08
N ASP A 212 -9.28 21.22 -13.25
CA ASP A 212 -9.24 20.85 -11.84
C ASP A 212 -8.68 19.43 -11.62
N TYR A 213 -8.93 18.49 -12.54
CA TYR A 213 -8.43 17.13 -12.46
C TYR A 213 -6.90 16.99 -12.53
N LEU A 214 -6.18 18.07 -12.90
CA LEU A 214 -4.71 18.12 -12.86
C LEU A 214 -4.17 18.56 -11.50
N ASN A 215 -5.01 18.98 -10.57
CA ASN A 215 -4.64 19.41 -9.24
C ASN A 215 -4.74 18.24 -8.27
N LEU A 216 -3.62 17.60 -7.96
CA LEU A 216 -3.57 16.58 -6.92
C LEU A 216 -3.62 17.23 -5.53
N VAL A 217 -4.45 16.69 -4.67
CA VAL A 217 -4.66 17.25 -3.33
C VAL A 217 -3.59 16.74 -2.37
N GLU A 218 -2.92 17.66 -1.67
CA GLU A 218 -2.04 17.38 -0.55
C GLU A 218 -2.71 17.81 0.76
N TRP A 219 -2.56 16.96 1.79
CA TRP A 219 -3.01 17.26 3.14
C TRP A 219 -1.87 17.12 4.14
N SER A 220 -1.71 18.13 4.97
CA SER A 220 -0.87 18.14 6.16
C SER A 220 -1.60 17.57 7.38
N VAL A 221 -0.92 17.48 8.53
CA VAL A 221 -1.56 17.14 9.81
C VAL A 221 -2.67 18.13 10.16
N ALA A 222 -2.43 19.42 9.92
CA ALA A 222 -3.43 20.47 10.19
C ALA A 222 -4.68 20.32 9.32
N ASP A 223 -4.51 19.96 8.05
CA ASP A 223 -5.62 19.78 7.12
C ASP A 223 -6.56 18.65 7.53
N VAL A 224 -6.05 17.62 8.18
CA VAL A 224 -6.85 16.47 8.66
C VAL A 224 -7.24 16.60 10.13
N ASN A 225 -7.00 17.76 10.77
CA ASN A 225 -7.22 17.99 12.19
C ASN A 225 -6.52 16.93 13.08
N GLY A 226 -5.33 16.50 12.67
CA GLY A 226 -4.57 15.46 13.37
C GLY A 226 -3.92 15.98 14.66
N ASP A 227 -3.93 15.16 15.71
CA ASP A 227 -3.20 15.41 16.94
C ASP A 227 -1.70 15.06 16.72
N LEU A 228 -0.83 16.06 16.80
CA LEU A 228 0.62 15.88 16.67
C LEU A 228 1.20 14.86 17.64
N LYS A 229 0.58 14.65 18.81
CA LYS A 229 1.03 13.66 19.80
C LYS A 229 0.78 12.22 19.32
N GLN A 230 -0.13 12.01 18.38
CA GLN A 230 -0.47 10.71 17.81
C GLN A 230 0.14 10.50 16.40
N CYS A 231 0.93 11.46 15.91
CA CYS A 231 1.56 11.42 14.59
C CYS A 231 3.06 11.10 14.67
N GLY A 232 3.58 10.47 13.62
CA GLY A 232 5.00 10.22 13.42
C GLY A 232 5.68 9.56 14.63
N LEU A 233 6.91 9.97 14.91
CA LEU A 233 7.67 9.44 16.06
C LEU A 233 7.02 9.72 17.41
N SER A 234 6.26 10.80 17.55
CA SER A 234 5.58 11.15 18.80
C SER A 234 4.42 10.22 19.10
N GLY A 235 3.72 9.75 18.07
CA GLY A 235 2.60 8.82 18.18
C GLY A 235 3.00 7.35 18.11
N SER A 236 4.29 7.05 17.92
CA SER A 236 4.81 5.70 17.74
C SER A 236 5.31 5.11 19.06
N PRO A 237 4.62 4.11 19.65
CA PRO A 237 5.14 3.37 20.80
C PRO A 237 6.37 2.52 20.45
N THR A 238 6.53 2.12 19.19
CA THR A 238 7.68 1.36 18.72
C THR A 238 8.69 2.27 18.00
N LYS A 239 9.99 2.00 18.21
CA LYS A 239 11.08 2.75 17.57
C LYS A 239 12.09 1.78 16.99
N VAL A 240 12.49 2.02 15.75
CA VAL A 240 13.57 1.25 15.12
C VAL A 240 14.87 1.57 15.87
N LYS A 241 15.42 0.56 16.55
CA LYS A 241 16.67 0.69 17.31
C LYS A 241 17.91 0.61 16.41
N ALA A 242 17.89 -0.31 15.46
CA ALA A 242 18.98 -0.52 14.50
C ALA A 242 18.46 -1.28 13.29
N ILE A 243 19.09 -1.05 12.14
CA ILE A 243 18.86 -1.79 10.91
C ILE A 243 20.15 -2.54 10.60
N GLN A 244 20.09 -3.87 10.49
CA GLN A 244 21.20 -4.70 10.06
C GLN A 244 20.92 -5.22 8.64
N ASN A 245 21.87 -4.98 7.75
CA ASN A 245 21.82 -5.58 6.43
C ASN A 245 22.35 -7.01 6.49
N ILE A 246 21.46 -7.98 6.36
CA ILE A 246 21.86 -9.36 6.15
C ILE A 246 22.16 -9.53 4.67
N VAL A 247 23.44 -9.53 4.33
CA VAL A 247 23.89 -9.89 2.99
C VAL A 247 23.99 -11.40 2.94
N PHE A 248 23.05 -12.04 2.28
CA PHE A 248 23.19 -13.46 1.95
C PHE A 248 24.34 -13.62 0.96
N GLN A 249 25.49 -14.03 1.47
CA GLN A 249 26.56 -14.53 0.61
C GLN A 249 26.12 -15.92 0.12
N ALA A 250 26.19 -16.11 -1.20
CA ALA A 250 26.01 -17.45 -1.74
C ALA A 250 27.08 -18.35 -1.09
N LYS A 251 26.67 -19.29 -0.24
CA LYS A 251 27.55 -20.35 0.21
C LYS A 251 28.01 -21.14 -1.02
N GLU A 252 29.21 -21.67 -0.96
CA GLU A 252 29.68 -22.59 -2.00
C GLU A 252 28.65 -23.71 -2.19
N SER A 253 28.41 -24.10 -3.43
CA SER A 253 27.48 -25.18 -3.72
C SER A 253 28.02 -26.49 -3.18
N LYS A 254 27.22 -27.17 -2.35
CA LYS A 254 27.54 -28.51 -1.84
C LYS A 254 27.07 -29.53 -2.88
N THR A 255 27.98 -30.32 -3.39
CA THR A 255 27.66 -31.44 -4.26
C THR A 255 27.57 -32.70 -3.43
N ILE A 256 26.47 -33.42 -3.56
CA ILE A 256 26.26 -34.71 -2.89
C ILE A 256 26.24 -35.84 -3.94
N SER A 257 26.66 -37.02 -3.56
CA SER A 257 26.73 -38.20 -4.45
C SER A 257 25.36 -38.84 -4.73
N GLY A 258 24.32 -38.39 -4.06
CA GLY A 258 22.96 -38.93 -4.17
C GLY A 258 22.73 -40.23 -3.42
N SER A 259 23.64 -40.64 -2.51
CA SER A 259 23.40 -41.75 -1.59
C SER A 259 22.33 -41.36 -0.56
N ASP A 260 21.51 -42.33 -0.13
CA ASP A 260 20.42 -42.09 0.83
C ASP A 260 20.93 -41.38 2.08
N ARG A 261 22.11 -41.75 2.56
CA ARG A 261 22.74 -41.13 3.72
C ARG A 261 23.08 -39.64 3.52
N GLU A 262 23.68 -39.28 2.39
CA GLU A 262 24.03 -37.88 2.10
C GLU A 262 22.80 -37.01 1.85
N VAL A 263 21.72 -37.59 1.29
CA VAL A 263 20.43 -36.93 1.12
C VAL A 263 19.80 -36.67 2.49
N GLU A 264 19.82 -37.67 3.40
CA GLU A 264 19.32 -37.54 4.75
C GLU A 264 20.09 -36.47 5.56
N GLU A 265 21.43 -36.49 5.50
CA GLU A 265 22.29 -35.48 6.13
C GLU A 265 21.99 -34.06 5.59
N LEU A 266 21.74 -33.90 4.28
CA LEU A 266 21.38 -32.63 3.69
C LEU A 266 19.99 -32.15 4.17
N ILE A 267 19.01 -33.04 4.27
CA ILE A 267 17.67 -32.69 4.75
C ILE A 267 17.74 -32.23 6.21
N VAL A 268 18.50 -32.94 7.04
CA VAL A 268 18.72 -32.57 8.46
C VAL A 268 19.38 -31.17 8.53
N GLU A 269 20.45 -30.93 7.75
CA GLU A 269 21.11 -29.63 7.69
C GLU A 269 20.14 -28.48 7.27
N LEU A 270 19.26 -28.72 6.30
CA LEU A 270 18.29 -27.75 5.85
C LEU A 270 17.19 -27.45 6.88
N LEU A 271 16.77 -28.47 7.64
CA LEU A 271 15.82 -28.33 8.75
C LEU A 271 16.44 -27.57 9.93
N GLU A 272 17.66 -27.94 10.35
CA GLU A 272 18.38 -27.29 11.45
C GLU A 272 18.67 -25.79 11.15
N ASN A 273 18.96 -25.49 9.89
CA ASN A 273 19.18 -24.10 9.43
C ASN A 273 17.87 -23.33 9.14
N HIS A 274 16.70 -23.90 9.42
CA HIS A 274 15.39 -23.32 9.10
C HIS A 274 15.27 -22.86 7.63
N THR A 275 15.89 -23.60 6.70
CA THR A 275 15.84 -23.29 5.26
C THR A 275 14.60 -23.92 4.63
N ILE A 276 14.15 -25.05 5.18
CA ILE A 276 12.90 -25.75 4.88
C ILE A 276 12.21 -26.11 6.20
N GLY A 277 10.89 -26.08 6.25
CA GLY A 277 10.08 -26.40 7.44
C GLY A 277 9.29 -25.22 7.93
#